data_f446d6a0c14b29d2204df3e1dd0f0685
#
_entry.id   f446d6a0c14b29d2204df3e1dd0f0685
#
_cell.length_a   1.000
_cell.length_b   1.000
_cell.length_c   1.000
_cell.angle_alpha   90.00
_cell.angle_beta   90.00
_cell.angle_gamma   90.00
#
_symmetry.space_group_name_H-M   'P 1'
#
loop_
_entity.id
_entity.type
_entity.pdbx_description
1 polymer ?
#
loop_
_entity_poly.entity_id
_entity_poly.type
_entity_poly.pdbx_seq_one_letter_code
_entity_poly.pdbx_strand_id
1 'polypeptide(L)'
;PSKGYIANENFDLLKQAKYYVDNGISAFSILTEEEYFKGDNEFIKIIRENFPNIPILRKDFIYTPFQVAHTKFLGASAILLIVRMLDDKTLHHLHSLAQDLELDVLVEVHDEEDLKRALKIPKLDILGINNRNLDTFEVDISNTKKLIDKIPYSLKEILTIVSESGFLTKKDLE
;
A
#
# COMPACT_ATOMS: atom_id res chain seq x y z
N PRO A 1 -15.86 -3.74 -2.12
CA PRO A 1 -15.36 -3.19 -0.87
C PRO A 1 -16.26 -3.59 0.30
N SER A 2 -15.65 -3.90 1.45
CA SER A 2 -16.34 -4.40 2.66
C SER A 2 -17.36 -3.42 3.27
N LYS A 3 -17.35 -2.15 2.87
CA LYS A 3 -18.26 -1.09 3.33
C LYS A 3 -19.22 -0.57 2.24
N GLY A 4 -19.33 -1.25 1.10
CA GLY A 4 -20.13 -0.79 -0.03
C GLY A 4 -19.53 0.46 -0.71
N TYR A 5 -20.35 1.23 -1.39
CA TYR A 5 -19.93 2.49 -2.03
C TYR A 5 -19.62 3.55 -0.96
N ILE A 6 -18.39 4.03 -0.93
CA ILE A 6 -17.92 5.07 -0.01
C ILE A 6 -17.90 6.44 -0.71
N ALA A 7 -17.69 6.46 -2.03
CA ALA A 7 -17.70 7.70 -2.82
C ALA A 7 -19.12 8.08 -3.26
N ASN A 8 -19.43 9.38 -3.21
CA ASN A 8 -20.66 9.93 -3.77
C ASN A 8 -20.63 9.86 -5.31
N GLU A 9 -21.80 9.89 -5.94
CA GLU A 9 -21.95 9.92 -7.42
C GLU A 9 -21.22 11.10 -8.08
N ASN A 10 -20.88 12.15 -7.32
CA ASN A 10 -20.14 13.34 -7.76
C ASN A 10 -18.69 13.35 -7.24
N PHE A 11 -17.99 12.20 -7.23
CA PHE A 11 -16.59 12.14 -6.81
C PHE A 11 -15.70 12.92 -7.80
N ASP A 12 -15.02 13.94 -7.29
CA ASP A 12 -14.03 14.75 -8.01
C ASP A 12 -12.63 14.43 -7.49
N LEU A 13 -11.85 13.72 -8.30
CA LEU A 13 -10.51 13.27 -7.97
C LEU A 13 -9.58 14.43 -7.59
N LEU A 14 -9.55 15.49 -8.40
CA LEU A 14 -8.63 16.62 -8.17
C LEU A 14 -9.03 17.45 -6.96
N LYS A 15 -10.32 17.65 -6.73
CA LYS A 15 -10.81 18.32 -5.53
C LYS A 15 -10.45 17.56 -4.28
N GLN A 16 -10.61 16.23 -4.29
CA GLN A 16 -10.24 15.39 -3.16
C GLN A 16 -8.72 15.37 -2.94
N ALA A 17 -7.94 15.25 -4.01
CA ALA A 17 -6.48 15.29 -3.94
C ALA A 17 -5.98 16.61 -3.38
N LYS A 18 -6.51 17.74 -3.87
CA LYS A 18 -6.16 19.05 -3.34
C LYS A 18 -6.48 19.19 -1.86
N TYR A 19 -7.65 18.70 -1.42
CA TYR A 19 -8.00 18.71 0.00
C TYR A 19 -6.96 17.95 0.85
N TYR A 20 -6.49 16.79 0.39
CA TYR A 20 -5.44 16.04 1.09
C TYR A 20 -4.12 16.80 1.15
N VAL A 21 -3.70 17.40 0.02
CA VAL A 21 -2.47 18.20 -0.05
C VAL A 21 -2.52 19.39 0.88
N ASP A 22 -3.63 20.12 0.89
CA ASP A 22 -3.86 21.29 1.77
C ASP A 22 -3.83 20.88 3.27
N ASN A 23 -4.08 19.60 3.57
CA ASN A 23 -3.98 19.03 4.93
C ASN A 23 -2.66 18.27 5.20
N GLY A 24 -1.66 18.43 4.34
CA GLY A 24 -0.28 17.99 4.62
C GLY A 24 0.00 16.51 4.46
N ILE A 25 -0.62 15.83 3.48
CA ILE A 25 -0.27 14.44 3.18
C ILE A 25 1.17 14.30 2.72
N SER A 26 1.79 13.15 3.02
CA SER A 26 3.13 12.81 2.56
C SER A 26 3.14 12.05 1.24
N ALA A 27 2.09 11.30 0.92
CA ALA A 27 1.97 10.51 -0.30
C ALA A 27 0.49 10.25 -0.63
N PHE A 28 0.21 9.96 -1.90
CA PHE A 28 -1.08 9.44 -2.34
C PHE A 28 -1.07 7.92 -2.39
N SER A 29 -2.18 7.30 -2.00
CA SER A 29 -2.49 5.90 -2.30
C SER A 29 -3.66 5.86 -3.28
N ILE A 30 -3.38 5.49 -4.52
CA ILE A 30 -4.34 5.55 -5.63
C ILE A 30 -4.83 4.14 -5.98
N LEU A 31 -6.12 3.92 -5.85
CA LEU A 31 -6.77 2.68 -6.28
C LEU A 31 -6.81 2.63 -7.82
N THR A 32 -6.30 1.52 -8.39
CA THR A 32 -6.32 1.27 -9.84
C THR A 32 -7.07 -0.02 -10.20
N GLU A 33 -7.48 -0.80 -9.22
CA GLU A 33 -8.32 -1.97 -9.43
C GLU A 33 -9.75 -1.54 -9.80
N GLU A 34 -10.24 -1.98 -10.96
CA GLU A 34 -11.45 -1.45 -11.60
C GLU A 34 -12.73 -2.16 -11.15
N GLU A 35 -12.67 -3.48 -10.97
CA GLU A 35 -13.85 -4.30 -10.76
C GLU A 35 -14.48 -4.09 -9.38
N TYR A 36 -13.68 -4.25 -8.33
CA TYR A 36 -14.14 -4.23 -6.93
C TYR A 36 -14.03 -2.86 -6.28
N PHE A 37 -13.01 -2.06 -6.66
CA PHE A 37 -12.71 -0.78 -6.01
C PHE A 37 -13.04 0.43 -6.87
N LYS A 38 -13.45 0.21 -8.13
CA LYS A 38 -13.78 1.30 -9.08
C LYS A 38 -12.63 2.28 -9.27
N GLY A 39 -11.40 1.74 -9.19
CA GLY A 39 -10.18 2.46 -9.50
C GLY A 39 -9.97 2.64 -11.00
N ASP A 40 -8.97 3.42 -11.37
CA ASP A 40 -8.58 3.62 -12.75
C ASP A 40 -7.08 3.96 -12.81
N ASN A 41 -6.36 3.37 -13.76
CA ASN A 41 -4.96 3.67 -14.01
C ASN A 41 -4.74 5.14 -14.42
N GLU A 42 -5.73 5.75 -15.05
CA GLU A 42 -5.68 7.16 -15.44
C GLU A 42 -5.60 8.11 -14.25
N PHE A 43 -6.11 7.70 -13.08
CA PHE A 43 -6.02 8.50 -11.85
C PHE A 43 -4.56 8.77 -11.45
N ILE A 44 -3.65 7.82 -11.66
CA ILE A 44 -2.21 8.02 -11.36
C ILE A 44 -1.65 9.13 -12.25
N LYS A 45 -1.95 9.14 -13.55
CA LYS A 45 -1.46 10.15 -14.49
C LYS A 45 -2.00 11.53 -14.16
N ILE A 46 -3.32 11.62 -13.93
CA ILE A 46 -3.97 12.89 -13.55
C ILE A 46 -3.34 13.46 -12.27
N ILE A 47 -3.14 12.62 -11.25
CA ILE A 47 -2.53 13.07 -9.99
C ILE A 47 -1.07 13.45 -10.19
N ARG A 48 -0.30 12.68 -10.97
CA ARG A 48 1.11 12.98 -11.26
C ARG A 48 1.27 14.33 -11.99
N GLU A 49 0.41 14.62 -12.95
CA GLU A 49 0.43 15.88 -13.70
C GLU A 49 0.13 17.10 -12.82
N ASN A 50 -0.81 16.97 -11.88
CA ASN A 50 -1.25 18.07 -11.02
C ASN A 50 -0.42 18.21 -9.72
N PHE A 51 0.19 17.12 -9.24
CA PHE A 51 0.98 17.07 -8.01
C PHE A 51 2.31 16.34 -8.22
N PRO A 52 3.21 16.87 -9.06
CA PRO A 52 4.40 16.16 -9.55
C PRO A 52 5.39 15.77 -8.45
N ASN A 53 5.41 16.47 -7.33
CA ASN A 53 6.37 16.26 -6.23
C ASN A 53 5.87 15.33 -5.13
N ILE A 54 4.61 14.91 -5.17
CA ILE A 54 4.06 14.04 -4.13
C ILE A 54 4.18 12.58 -4.57
N PRO A 55 4.77 11.69 -3.76
CA PRO A 55 4.86 10.27 -4.07
C PRO A 55 3.47 9.63 -4.25
N ILE A 56 3.39 8.66 -5.16
CA ILE A 56 2.15 7.94 -5.47
C ILE A 56 2.38 6.44 -5.32
N LEU A 57 1.66 5.81 -4.41
CA LEU A 57 1.51 4.36 -4.32
C LEU A 57 0.40 3.91 -5.26
N ARG A 58 0.70 3.00 -6.19
CA ARG A 58 -0.33 2.24 -6.91
C ARG A 58 -0.92 1.17 -6.00
N LYS A 59 -2.16 1.35 -5.60
CA LYS A 59 -2.89 0.39 -4.77
C LYS A 59 -3.74 -0.52 -5.66
N ASP A 60 -3.17 -1.68 -5.95
CA ASP A 60 -3.72 -2.68 -6.85
C ASP A 60 -3.28 -4.08 -6.42
N PHE A 61 -3.88 -5.13 -6.96
CA PHE A 61 -3.43 -6.51 -6.82
C PHE A 61 -2.31 -6.79 -7.84
N ILE A 62 -1.05 -6.68 -7.41
CA ILE A 62 0.13 -6.86 -8.27
C ILE A 62 0.70 -8.26 -8.08
N TYR A 63 0.69 -9.05 -9.16
CA TYR A 63 1.15 -10.44 -9.18
C TYR A 63 1.95 -10.81 -10.45
N THR A 64 2.21 -9.85 -11.36
CA THR A 64 2.99 -10.07 -12.58
C THR A 64 4.07 -9.02 -12.79
N PRO A 65 5.21 -9.37 -13.44
CA PRO A 65 6.24 -8.42 -13.83
C PRO A 65 5.73 -7.29 -14.73
N PHE A 66 4.75 -7.58 -15.59
CA PHE A 66 4.13 -6.57 -16.44
C PHE A 66 3.46 -5.46 -15.62
N GLN A 67 2.74 -5.82 -14.54
CA GLN A 67 2.08 -4.82 -13.69
C GLN A 67 3.11 -3.93 -12.98
N VAL A 68 4.27 -4.47 -12.58
CA VAL A 68 5.37 -3.69 -11.99
C VAL A 68 5.90 -2.67 -13.01
N ALA A 69 6.25 -3.11 -14.23
CA ALA A 69 6.71 -2.23 -15.29
C ALA A 69 5.64 -1.17 -15.68
N HIS A 70 4.38 -1.59 -15.76
CA HIS A 70 3.26 -0.70 -16.03
C HIS A 70 3.08 0.37 -14.95
N THR A 71 3.33 0.04 -13.68
CA THR A 71 3.30 1.00 -12.57
C THR A 71 4.31 2.13 -12.78
N LYS A 72 5.54 1.80 -13.18
CA LYS A 72 6.55 2.82 -13.53
C LYS A 72 6.12 3.68 -14.71
N PHE A 73 5.57 3.04 -15.76
CA PHE A 73 5.06 3.75 -16.95
C PHE A 73 3.94 4.73 -16.63
N LEU A 74 3.05 4.40 -15.69
CA LEU A 74 1.98 5.28 -15.24
C LEU A 74 2.48 6.49 -14.44
N GLY A 75 3.73 6.47 -13.97
CA GLY A 75 4.32 7.54 -13.17
C GLY A 75 4.10 7.40 -11.65
N ALA A 76 3.71 6.22 -11.18
CA ALA A 76 3.70 5.95 -9.74
C ALA A 76 5.13 5.88 -9.18
N SER A 77 5.27 6.12 -7.88
CA SER A 77 6.55 6.06 -7.15
C SER A 77 6.73 4.73 -6.43
N ALA A 78 5.63 4.05 -6.13
CA ALA A 78 5.63 2.82 -5.33
C ALA A 78 4.54 1.85 -5.78
N ILE A 79 4.76 0.56 -5.46
CA ILE A 79 3.78 -0.52 -5.62
C ILE A 79 3.41 -1.14 -4.28
N LEU A 80 2.25 -1.81 -4.27
CA LEU A 80 1.82 -2.69 -3.19
C LEU A 80 2.10 -4.14 -3.55
N LEU A 81 2.77 -4.88 -2.67
CA LEU A 81 2.88 -6.35 -2.75
C LEU A 81 2.24 -6.98 -1.50
N ILE A 82 1.18 -7.74 -1.69
CA ILE A 82 0.44 -8.40 -0.60
C ILE A 82 1.01 -9.81 -0.42
N VAL A 83 1.67 -10.07 0.71
CA VAL A 83 2.44 -11.30 0.95
C VAL A 83 1.60 -12.57 0.76
N ARG A 84 0.40 -12.61 1.34
CA ARG A 84 -0.47 -13.80 1.26
C ARG A 84 -0.99 -14.12 -0.14
N MET A 85 -0.93 -13.17 -1.08
CA MET A 85 -1.37 -13.37 -2.46
C MET A 85 -0.27 -13.97 -3.36
N LEU A 86 0.97 -14.03 -2.89
CA LEU A 86 2.14 -14.41 -3.68
C LEU A 86 2.88 -15.58 -3.03
N ASP A 87 3.42 -16.49 -3.83
CA ASP A 87 4.44 -17.40 -3.33
C ASP A 87 5.77 -16.65 -3.09
N ASP A 88 6.68 -17.23 -2.29
CA ASP A 88 7.93 -16.57 -1.91
C ASP A 88 8.80 -16.21 -3.11
N LYS A 89 8.85 -17.07 -4.13
CA LYS A 89 9.66 -16.84 -5.34
C LYS A 89 9.12 -15.63 -6.13
N THR A 90 7.82 -15.57 -6.33
CA THR A 90 7.15 -14.47 -7.02
C THR A 90 7.28 -13.17 -6.23
N LEU A 91 7.07 -13.22 -4.91
CA LEU A 91 7.20 -12.06 -4.01
C LEU A 91 8.60 -11.44 -4.10
N HIS A 92 9.66 -12.26 -3.97
CA HIS A 92 11.05 -11.79 -4.06
C HIS A 92 11.39 -11.28 -5.46
N HIS A 93 10.90 -11.94 -6.51
CA HIS A 93 11.14 -11.51 -7.88
C HIS A 93 10.49 -10.14 -8.18
N LEU A 94 9.21 -9.96 -7.82
CA LEU A 94 8.51 -8.70 -8.06
C LEU A 94 9.09 -7.56 -7.22
N HIS A 95 9.51 -7.84 -5.98
CA HIS A 95 10.17 -6.86 -5.13
C HIS A 95 11.50 -6.40 -5.75
N SER A 96 12.36 -7.33 -6.17
CA SER A 96 13.64 -6.99 -6.83
C SER A 96 13.41 -6.22 -8.13
N LEU A 97 12.45 -6.66 -8.96
CA LEU A 97 12.13 -5.97 -10.22
C LEU A 97 11.64 -4.53 -9.98
N ALA A 98 10.84 -4.31 -8.93
CA ALA A 98 10.38 -2.97 -8.57
C ALA A 98 11.56 -2.08 -8.18
N GLN A 99 12.50 -2.57 -7.36
CA GLN A 99 13.72 -1.85 -7.00
C GLN A 99 14.59 -1.53 -8.22
N ASP A 100 14.76 -2.49 -9.15
CA ASP A 100 15.51 -2.30 -10.38
C ASP A 100 14.88 -1.22 -11.29
N LEU A 101 13.56 -1.03 -11.17
CA LEU A 101 12.82 0.04 -11.85
C LEU A 101 12.71 1.33 -11.02
N GLU A 102 13.44 1.44 -9.91
CA GLU A 102 13.39 2.60 -9.00
C GLU A 102 11.96 2.88 -8.50
N LEU A 103 11.24 1.83 -8.11
CA LEU A 103 9.97 1.91 -7.41
C LEU A 103 10.17 1.46 -5.96
N ASP A 104 9.63 2.23 -5.04
CA ASP A 104 9.47 1.77 -3.66
C ASP A 104 8.44 0.62 -3.59
N VAL A 105 8.57 -0.23 -2.58
CA VAL A 105 7.67 -1.37 -2.40
C VAL A 105 7.08 -1.37 -1.00
N LEU A 106 5.77 -1.15 -0.91
CA LEU A 106 5.01 -1.40 0.30
C LEU A 106 4.67 -2.89 0.35
N VAL A 107 5.34 -3.63 1.25
CA VAL A 107 5.10 -5.06 1.46
C VAL A 107 4.05 -5.22 2.56
N GLU A 108 2.85 -5.63 2.19
CA GLU A 108 1.70 -5.74 3.11
C GLU A 108 1.62 -7.12 3.73
N VAL A 109 1.50 -7.15 5.07
CA VAL A 109 1.32 -8.35 5.90
C VAL A 109 0.06 -8.23 6.76
N HIS A 110 -0.57 -9.38 7.08
CA HIS A 110 -1.81 -9.43 7.86
C HIS A 110 -1.65 -10.20 9.18
N ASP A 111 -0.66 -11.10 9.24
CA ASP A 111 -0.43 -11.96 10.39
C ASP A 111 1.07 -12.29 10.56
N GLU A 112 1.38 -13.13 11.55
CA GLU A 112 2.75 -13.51 11.88
C GLU A 112 3.41 -14.37 10.78
N GLU A 113 2.64 -15.16 10.03
CA GLU A 113 3.16 -15.97 8.94
C GLU A 113 3.56 -15.10 7.76
N ASP A 114 2.70 -14.17 7.35
CA ASP A 114 3.02 -13.15 6.35
C ASP A 114 4.27 -12.36 6.76
N LEU A 115 4.34 -11.92 8.04
CA LEU A 115 5.49 -11.19 8.56
C LEU A 115 6.79 -12.00 8.44
N LYS A 116 6.80 -13.27 8.83
CA LYS A 116 7.97 -14.14 8.73
C LYS A 116 8.46 -14.29 7.27
N ARG A 117 7.55 -14.29 6.31
CA ARG A 117 7.85 -14.35 4.89
C ARG A 117 8.41 -13.02 4.40
N ALA A 118 7.77 -11.90 4.75
CA ALA A 118 8.21 -10.57 4.39
C ALA A 118 9.63 -10.26 4.89
N LEU A 119 9.95 -10.63 6.14
CA LEU A 119 11.27 -10.39 6.74
C LEU A 119 12.43 -11.17 6.07
N LYS A 120 12.14 -12.10 5.15
CA LYS A 120 13.15 -12.79 4.32
C LYS A 120 13.47 -12.04 3.04
N ILE A 121 12.71 -11.01 2.70
CA ILE A 121 12.93 -10.21 1.49
C ILE A 121 14.23 -9.41 1.65
N PRO A 122 15.20 -9.56 0.74
CA PRO A 122 16.40 -8.74 0.76
C PRO A 122 16.06 -7.25 0.56
N LYS A 123 16.66 -6.37 1.37
CA LYS A 123 16.45 -4.92 1.27
C LYS A 123 14.97 -4.51 1.41
N LEU A 124 14.24 -5.16 2.31
CA LEU A 124 12.92 -4.72 2.71
C LEU A 124 13.05 -3.35 3.40
N ASP A 125 12.39 -2.32 2.86
CA ASP A 125 12.46 -0.95 3.39
C ASP A 125 11.11 -0.49 3.98
N ILE A 126 9.98 -0.88 3.36
CA ILE A 126 8.65 -0.44 3.79
C ILE A 126 7.76 -1.65 4.04
N LEU A 127 7.32 -1.78 5.29
CA LEU A 127 6.44 -2.85 5.75
C LEU A 127 5.06 -2.28 6.10
N GLY A 128 4.03 -2.73 5.40
CA GLY A 128 2.63 -2.44 5.72
C GLY A 128 2.04 -3.50 6.64
N ILE A 129 1.41 -3.08 7.72
CA ILE A 129 0.65 -3.98 8.60
C ILE A 129 -0.82 -3.66 8.45
N ASN A 130 -1.56 -4.56 7.82
CA ASN A 130 -2.98 -4.37 7.61
C ASN A 130 -3.79 -4.92 8.81
N ASN A 131 -4.50 -4.02 9.49
CA ASN A 131 -5.36 -4.34 10.62
C ASN A 131 -6.68 -5.00 10.20
N ARG A 132 -6.96 -5.08 8.89
CA ARG A 132 -8.14 -5.76 8.36
C ARG A 132 -7.81 -7.21 8.01
N ASN A 133 -8.53 -8.13 8.62
CA ASN A 133 -8.55 -9.52 8.19
C ASN A 133 -9.25 -9.61 6.81
N LEU A 134 -8.59 -10.19 5.81
CA LEU A 134 -9.15 -10.27 4.45
C LEU A 134 -10.22 -11.38 4.31
N ASP A 135 -10.28 -12.32 5.24
CA ASP A 135 -11.27 -13.42 5.23
C ASP A 135 -12.57 -13.01 5.91
N THR A 136 -12.47 -12.35 7.09
CA THR A 136 -13.63 -11.94 7.89
C THR A 136 -14.03 -10.49 7.70
N PHE A 137 -13.17 -9.66 7.10
CA PHE A 137 -13.27 -8.21 6.99
C PHE A 137 -13.31 -7.45 8.32
N GLU A 138 -13.11 -8.14 9.43
CA GLU A 138 -12.99 -7.52 10.75
C GLU A 138 -11.69 -6.69 10.84
N VAL A 139 -11.75 -5.63 11.64
CA VAL A 139 -10.62 -4.71 11.85
C VAL A 139 -10.21 -4.74 13.31
N ASP A 140 -8.95 -5.08 13.56
CA ASP A 140 -8.33 -5.04 14.88
C ASP A 140 -7.07 -4.15 14.84
N ILE A 141 -7.18 -2.89 15.26
CA ILE A 141 -6.05 -1.94 15.29
C ILE A 141 -4.90 -2.39 16.18
N SER A 142 -5.14 -3.31 17.13
CA SER A 142 -4.09 -3.90 17.97
C SER A 142 -3.15 -4.82 17.18
N ASN A 143 -3.54 -5.25 15.97
CA ASN A 143 -2.73 -6.13 15.13
C ASN A 143 -1.38 -5.50 14.77
N THR A 144 -1.37 -4.20 14.46
CA THR A 144 -0.10 -3.47 14.19
C THR A 144 0.86 -3.63 15.36
N LYS A 145 0.42 -3.36 16.59
CA LYS A 145 1.28 -3.48 17.78
C LYS A 145 1.77 -4.92 17.98
N LYS A 146 0.86 -5.91 17.86
CA LYS A 146 1.20 -7.33 17.99
C LYS A 146 2.30 -7.76 17.01
N LEU A 147 2.24 -7.31 15.76
CA LEU A 147 3.21 -7.67 14.74
C LEU A 147 4.51 -6.88 14.89
N ILE A 148 4.47 -5.60 15.22
CA ILE A 148 5.67 -4.80 15.51
C ILE A 148 6.51 -5.47 16.62
N ASP A 149 5.88 -6.01 17.67
CA ASP A 149 6.58 -6.67 18.76
C ASP A 149 7.36 -7.93 18.32
N LYS A 150 6.96 -8.53 17.19
CA LYS A 150 7.62 -9.70 16.58
C LYS A 150 8.79 -9.35 15.65
N ILE A 151 8.91 -8.09 15.23
CA ILE A 151 10.02 -7.65 14.37
C ILE A 151 11.30 -7.60 15.19
N PRO A 152 12.42 -8.20 14.71
CA PRO A 152 13.73 -8.06 15.35
C PRO A 152 14.12 -6.60 15.55
N TYR A 153 14.71 -6.27 16.70
CA TYR A 153 15.06 -4.89 17.05
C TYR A 153 15.91 -4.19 15.97
N SER A 154 16.91 -4.92 15.44
CA SER A 154 17.79 -4.42 14.38
C SER A 154 17.06 -4.02 13.08
N LEU A 155 15.90 -4.63 12.80
CA LEU A 155 15.10 -4.28 11.65
C LEU A 155 14.10 -3.15 11.95
N LYS A 156 13.66 -3.00 13.20
CA LYS A 156 12.75 -1.90 13.59
C LYS A 156 13.38 -0.52 13.37
N GLU A 157 14.71 -0.41 13.47
CA GLU A 157 15.42 0.86 13.30
C GLU A 157 15.59 1.28 11.84
N ILE A 158 15.48 0.34 10.90
CA ILE A 158 15.68 0.59 9.47
C ILE A 158 14.40 0.51 8.63
N LEU A 159 13.36 -0.18 9.13
CA LEU A 159 12.10 -0.32 8.42
C LEU A 159 11.19 0.89 8.63
N THR A 160 10.63 1.39 7.54
CA THR A 160 9.45 2.24 7.62
C THR A 160 8.22 1.36 7.80
N ILE A 161 7.53 1.50 8.93
CA ILE A 161 6.34 0.71 9.24
C ILE A 161 5.09 1.56 8.99
N VAL A 162 4.19 1.04 8.16
CA VAL A 162 2.90 1.66 7.83
C VAL A 162 1.78 0.82 8.44
N SER A 163 0.98 1.42 9.31
CA SER A 163 -0.23 0.78 9.81
C SER A 163 -1.41 1.09 8.92
N GLU A 164 -2.10 0.05 8.45
CA GLU A 164 -3.17 0.17 7.47
C GLU A 164 -4.51 -0.28 8.04
N SER A 165 -5.59 0.37 7.59
CA SER A 165 -6.98 0.12 7.97
C SER A 165 -7.35 0.42 9.43
N GLY A 166 -8.58 0.88 9.63
CA GLY A 166 -9.21 0.95 10.94
C GLY A 166 -9.06 2.26 11.71
N PHE A 167 -8.22 3.17 11.28
CA PHE A 167 -8.08 4.49 11.92
C PHE A 167 -9.26 5.38 11.53
N LEU A 168 -10.16 5.63 12.46
CA LEU A 168 -11.38 6.41 12.26
C LEU A 168 -11.34 7.74 13.02
N THR A 169 -10.58 7.80 14.10
CA THR A 169 -10.49 8.95 14.99
C THR A 169 -9.03 9.27 15.32
N LYS A 170 -8.79 10.50 15.79
CA LYS A 170 -7.46 10.90 16.25
C LYS A 170 -6.96 10.04 17.42
N LYS A 171 -7.88 9.52 18.24
CA LYS A 171 -7.55 8.65 19.38
C LYS A 171 -6.98 7.27 18.93
N ASP A 172 -7.31 6.84 17.73
CA ASP A 172 -6.79 5.57 17.19
C ASP A 172 -5.30 5.67 16.81
N LEU A 173 -4.73 6.88 16.84
CA LEU A 173 -3.31 7.16 16.53
C LEU A 173 -2.43 7.26 17.79
N GLU A 174 -3.05 7.21 18.98
CA GLU A 174 -2.38 7.25 20.30
C GLU A 174 -2.15 5.82 20.83
#